data_5b95ac9308b7de8ad5e481daeda85045
#
_entry.id   5b95ac9308b7de8ad5e481daeda85045
#
_cell.length_a   1.000
_cell.length_b   1.000
_cell.length_c   1.000
_cell.angle_alpha   90.00
_cell.angle_beta   90.00
_cell.angle_gamma   90.00
#
_symmetry.space_group_name_H-M   'P 1'
#
loop_
_entity.id
_entity.type
_entity.pdbx_description
1 polymer ?
#
loop_
_entity_poly.entity_id
_entity_poly.type
_entity_poly.pdbx_seq_one_letter_code
_entity_poly.pdbx_strand_id
1 'polypeptide(L)' 'MFALDITTDNAAFGEDDGPHTAGSVAAEVARILRELATDIENGGDGGAVMDINGNSVGRYRLEWGD' A
#
# COMPACT_ATOMS: atom_id res chain seq x y z
N MET A 1 -12.88 6.47 11.62
CA MET A 1 -12.85 5.30 10.72
C MET A 1 -11.58 5.32 9.90
N PHE A 2 -11.03 4.17 9.63
CA PHE A 2 -9.84 4.05 8.79
C PHE A 2 -10.20 3.21 7.57
N ALA A 3 -9.85 3.68 6.38
CA ALA A 3 -10.10 2.96 5.14
C ALA A 3 -8.82 2.90 4.33
N LEU A 4 -8.57 1.76 3.73
CA LEU A 4 -7.38 1.52 2.93
C LEU A 4 -7.74 0.62 1.75
N ASP A 5 -7.32 1.04 0.56
CA ASP A 5 -7.44 0.26 -0.67
C ASP A 5 -6.07 0.10 -1.30
N ILE A 6 -5.73 -1.10 -1.69
CA ILE A 6 -4.50 -1.36 -2.44
C ILE A 6 -4.82 -2.34 -3.56
N THR A 7 -4.43 -1.99 -4.78
CA THR A 7 -4.50 -2.88 -5.92
C THR A 7 -3.16 -3.60 -6.06
N THR A 8 -3.19 -4.91 -6.16
CA THR A 8 -1.97 -5.71 -6.08
C THR A 8 -1.64 -6.44 -7.37
N ASP A 9 -2.05 -5.90 -8.50
CA ASP A 9 -1.89 -6.60 -9.77
C ASP A 9 -0.83 -5.99 -10.68
N ASN A 10 0.01 -5.08 -10.19
CA ASN A 10 1.09 -4.57 -11.01
C ASN A 10 2.41 -5.27 -10.70
N ALA A 11 3.47 -4.91 -11.44
CA ALA A 11 4.75 -5.61 -11.38
C ALA A 11 5.41 -5.57 -9.99
N ALA A 12 5.11 -4.56 -9.18
CA ALA A 12 5.70 -4.47 -7.84
C ALA A 12 5.24 -5.60 -6.93
N PHE A 13 4.14 -6.26 -7.27
CA PHE A 13 3.57 -7.32 -6.45
C PHE A 13 3.88 -8.71 -7.01
N GLY A 14 4.67 -8.78 -8.09
CA GLY A 14 5.05 -10.07 -8.68
C GLY A 14 5.74 -9.83 -9.99
N GLU A 15 6.11 -10.92 -10.64
CA GLU A 15 6.83 -10.87 -11.91
C GLU A 15 5.88 -10.69 -13.07
N ASP A 16 6.32 -9.90 -14.06
CA ASP A 16 5.51 -9.66 -15.25
C ASP A 16 5.34 -10.93 -16.08
N ASP A 17 6.37 -11.75 -16.13
CA ASP A 17 6.39 -12.91 -17.01
C ASP A 17 6.09 -14.20 -16.26
N GLY A 18 5.48 -14.11 -15.11
CA GLY A 18 5.10 -15.27 -14.35
C GLY A 18 3.96 -14.95 -13.40
N PRO A 19 3.39 -15.94 -12.77
CA PRO A 19 2.29 -15.68 -11.84
C PRO A 19 2.79 -14.97 -10.59
N HIS A 20 1.94 -14.13 -10.04
CA HIS A 20 2.23 -13.52 -8.76
C HIS A 20 2.23 -14.62 -7.69
N THR A 21 3.21 -14.60 -6.82
CA THR A 21 3.25 -15.54 -5.71
C THR A 21 2.72 -14.86 -4.47
N ALA A 22 2.19 -15.68 -3.57
CA ALA A 22 1.70 -15.15 -2.31
C ALA A 22 2.81 -14.41 -1.55
N GLY A 23 4.04 -14.93 -1.65
CA GLY A 23 5.17 -14.29 -0.98
C GLY A 23 5.50 -12.92 -1.53
N SER A 24 5.47 -12.75 -2.86
CA SER A 24 5.73 -11.46 -3.49
C SER A 24 4.68 -10.43 -3.12
N VAL A 25 3.42 -10.81 -3.18
CA VAL A 25 2.32 -9.91 -2.82
C VAL A 25 2.42 -9.54 -1.35
N ALA A 26 2.63 -10.54 -0.49
CA ALA A 26 2.71 -10.29 0.94
C ALA A 26 3.86 -9.36 1.30
N ALA A 27 5.02 -9.55 0.66
CA ALA A 27 6.18 -8.72 0.95
C ALA A 27 5.95 -7.26 0.58
N GLU A 28 5.37 -7.03 -0.60
CA GLU A 28 5.13 -5.65 -1.03
C GLU A 28 4.03 -5.00 -0.22
N VAL A 29 2.96 -5.71 0.09
CA VAL A 29 1.90 -5.17 0.93
C VAL A 29 2.45 -4.83 2.31
N ALA A 30 3.27 -5.69 2.88
CA ALA A 30 3.85 -5.44 4.19
C ALA A 30 4.74 -4.20 4.16
N ARG A 31 5.54 -4.03 3.09
CA ARG A 31 6.37 -2.84 2.95
C ARG A 31 5.53 -1.58 2.89
N ILE A 32 4.46 -1.61 2.08
CA ILE A 32 3.55 -0.48 1.96
C ILE A 32 2.92 -0.14 3.32
N LEU A 33 2.50 -1.16 4.06
CA LEU A 33 1.86 -0.93 5.35
C LEU A 33 2.83 -0.32 6.36
N ARG A 34 4.11 -0.71 6.31
CA ARG A 34 5.10 -0.11 7.19
C ARG A 34 5.33 1.35 6.87
N GLU A 35 5.39 1.70 5.59
CA GLU A 35 5.54 3.10 5.19
C GLU A 35 4.30 3.90 5.57
N LEU A 36 3.12 3.31 5.37
CA LEU A 36 1.88 3.95 5.74
C LEU A 36 1.82 4.20 7.24
N ALA A 37 2.25 3.24 8.03
CA ALA A 37 2.28 3.41 9.48
C ALA A 37 3.16 4.61 9.87
N THR A 38 4.31 4.76 9.23
CA THR A 38 5.20 5.89 9.48
C THR A 38 4.54 7.21 9.09
N ASP A 39 3.86 7.24 7.95
CA ASP A 39 3.16 8.45 7.51
C ASP A 39 2.08 8.86 8.51
N ILE A 40 1.32 7.89 8.98
CA ILE A 40 0.26 8.15 9.96
C ILE A 40 0.85 8.67 11.27
N GLU A 41 1.94 8.07 11.72
CA GLU A 41 2.60 8.51 12.95
C GLU A 41 3.11 9.94 12.83
N ASN A 42 3.45 10.36 11.62
CA ASN A 42 3.93 11.71 11.37
C ASN A 42 2.82 12.70 11.04
N GLY A 43 1.57 12.31 11.25
CA GLY A 43 0.43 13.19 11.09
C GLY A 43 -0.35 13.02 9.80
N GLY A 44 -0.05 12.00 9.00
CA GLY A 44 -0.80 11.75 7.78
C GLY A 44 -2.21 11.25 8.09
N ASP A 45 -3.18 11.76 7.36
CA ASP A 45 -4.56 11.36 7.54
C ASP A 45 -5.24 10.93 6.25
N GLY A 46 -4.50 10.89 5.17
CA GLY A 46 -5.02 10.41 3.89
C GLY A 46 -4.07 10.71 2.76
N GLY A 47 -4.25 9.99 1.68
CA GLY A 47 -3.47 10.23 0.48
C GLY A 47 -3.31 9.00 -0.37
N ALA A 48 -2.49 9.13 -1.41
CA ALA A 48 -2.19 8.03 -2.31
C ALA A 48 -1.21 7.07 -1.65
N VAL A 49 -1.40 5.80 -1.96
CA VAL A 49 -0.48 4.74 -1.54
C VAL A 49 0.35 4.36 -2.75
N MET A 50 1.67 4.34 -2.59
CA MET A 50 2.59 4.10 -3.71
C MET A 50 3.26 2.75 -3.57
N ASP A 51 3.50 2.10 -4.71
CA ASP A 51 4.32 0.91 -4.71
C ASP A 51 5.80 1.31 -4.72
N ILE A 52 6.69 0.30 -4.74
CA ILE A 52 8.13 0.55 -4.70
C ILE A 52 8.63 1.29 -5.94
N ASN A 53 7.88 1.24 -7.02
CA ASN A 53 8.23 1.91 -8.27
C ASN A 53 7.66 3.31 -8.36
N GLY A 54 6.96 3.78 -7.35
CA GLY A 54 6.38 5.10 -7.32
C GLY A 54 5.05 5.22 -8.03
N ASN A 55 4.40 4.11 -8.34
CA ASN A 55 3.07 4.12 -8.94
C ASN A 55 2.00 4.15 -7.87
N SER A 56 0.95 4.93 -8.10
CA SER A 56 -0.16 4.95 -7.18
C SER A 56 -0.95 3.65 -7.31
N VAL A 57 -1.06 2.90 -6.23
CA VAL A 57 -1.74 1.60 -6.23
C VAL A 57 -2.96 1.60 -5.31
N GLY A 58 -3.25 2.72 -4.68
CA GLY A 58 -4.40 2.79 -3.80
C GLY A 58 -4.42 4.11 -3.07
N ARG A 59 -5.23 4.14 -2.04
CA ARG A 59 -5.32 5.34 -1.19
C ARG A 59 -5.82 4.94 0.18
N TYR A 60 -5.55 5.80 1.15
CA TYR A 60 -6.03 5.60 2.50
C TYR A 60 -6.65 6.86 3.04
N ARG A 61 -7.46 6.69 4.06
CA ARG A 61 -8.07 7.81 4.76
C ARG A 61 -8.27 7.44 6.22
N LEU A 62 -7.82 8.30 7.09
CA LEU A 62 -8.00 8.15 8.52
C LEU A 62 -8.87 9.30 9.02
N GLU A 63 -10.05 8.97 9.52
CA GLU A 63 -10.94 9.95 10.12
C GLU A 63 -10.77 9.85 11.63
N TRP A 64 -10.55 10.99 12.24
CA TRP A 64 -10.32 11.07 13.68
C TRP A 64 -11.65 11.00 14.38
N GLY A 65 -12.16 10.05 14.68
CA GLY A 65 -13.34 9.81 15.37
C GLY A 65 -14.31 10.91 15.60
N ASP A 66 -15.09 11.11 15.87
CA ASP A 66 -16.03 11.77 16.11
C ASP A 66 -16.68 12.01 15.96
#